data_81bad67ae035a47e680787fb3fb2308e
#
_entry.id   81bad67ae035a47e680787fb3fb2308e
#
_cell.length_a   1.000
_cell.length_b   1.000
_cell.length_c   1.000
_cell.angle_alpha   90.00
_cell.angle_beta   90.00
_cell.angle_gamma   90.00
#
_symmetry.space_group_name_H-M   'P 1'
#
loop_
_entity.id
_entity.type
_entity.pdbx_description
1 polymer ?
#
loop_
_entity_poly.entity_id
_entity_poly.type
_entity_poly.pdbx_seq_one_letter_code
_entity_poly.pdbx_strand_id
1 'polypeptide(L)'
;MKTTYLVQTLVLKRERLIPGDRQASPTSSGAMKRAEAMATRMPGTAALQIVADEETGELESATILGQYGEVPDDFAESLQAA
;
A
#
# COMPACT_ATOMS: atom_id res chain seq x y z
N MET A 1 -2.57 -16.45 11.38
CA MET A 1 -2.35 -15.12 10.80
C MET A 1 -2.26 -15.19 9.30
N LYS A 2 -2.83 -14.26 8.62
CA LYS A 2 -2.82 -14.20 7.17
C LYS A 2 -1.99 -13.03 6.69
N THR A 3 -1.07 -13.28 5.77
CA THR A 3 -0.25 -12.24 5.16
C THR A 3 -0.78 -11.96 3.76
N THR A 4 -1.03 -10.70 3.48
CA THR A 4 -1.51 -10.25 2.18
C THR A 4 -0.56 -9.18 1.65
N TYR A 5 -0.24 -9.27 0.37
CA TYR A 5 0.58 -8.25 -0.29
C TYR A 5 -0.33 -7.40 -1.16
N LEU A 6 -0.20 -6.09 -1.03
CA LEU A 6 -1.07 -5.13 -1.71
C LEU A 6 -0.25 -4.08 -2.42
N VAL A 7 -0.83 -3.54 -3.48
CA VAL A 7 -0.35 -2.32 -4.12
C VAL A 7 -1.38 -1.24 -3.84
N GLN A 8 -0.96 -0.17 -3.17
CA GLN A 8 -1.80 0.98 -2.90
C GLN A 8 -1.42 2.09 -3.84
N THR A 9 -2.38 2.58 -4.62
CA THR A 9 -2.15 3.75 -5.45
C THR A 9 -2.46 5.02 -4.66
N LEU A 10 -1.81 6.11 -5.04
CA LEU A 10 -2.06 7.43 -4.48
C LEU A 10 -2.46 8.33 -5.63
N VAL A 11 -3.53 9.06 -5.46
CA VAL A 11 -4.04 9.96 -6.49
C VAL A 11 -4.01 11.38 -5.95
N LEU A 12 -3.86 12.33 -6.85
CA LEU A 12 -3.84 13.74 -6.50
C LEU A 12 -5.24 14.31 -6.68
N LYS A 13 -5.79 14.84 -5.61
CA LYS A 13 -7.09 15.47 -5.61
C LYS A 13 -7.03 16.77 -4.83
N ARG A 14 -7.34 17.89 -5.49
CA ARG A 14 -7.26 19.22 -4.88
C ARG A 14 -5.91 19.48 -4.24
N GLU A 15 -4.83 19.13 -4.94
CA GLU A 15 -3.44 19.29 -4.51
C GLU A 15 -3.06 18.43 -3.30
N ARG A 16 -3.87 17.42 -3.00
CA ARG A 16 -3.59 16.48 -1.91
C ARG A 16 -3.46 15.06 -2.45
N LEU A 17 -2.47 14.34 -1.93
CA LEU A 17 -2.32 12.92 -2.22
C LEU A 17 -3.25 12.14 -1.31
N ILE A 18 -4.17 11.40 -1.92
CA ILE A 18 -5.12 10.57 -1.18
C ILE A 18 -5.00 9.13 -1.63
N PRO A 19 -5.34 8.16 -0.77
CA PRO A 19 -5.35 6.76 -1.17
C PRO A 19 -6.37 6.52 -2.29
N GLY A 20 -5.91 5.82 -3.33
CA GLY A 20 -6.76 5.39 -4.43
C GLY A 20 -7.09 3.91 -4.31
N ASP A 21 -6.91 3.20 -5.42
CA ASP A 21 -7.23 1.78 -5.48
C ASP A 21 -6.20 0.91 -4.78
N ARG A 22 -6.63 -0.26 -4.33
CA ARG A 22 -5.77 -1.31 -3.79
C ARG A 22 -5.91 -2.55 -4.64
N GLN A 23 -4.79 -3.19 -4.90
CA GLN A 23 -4.76 -4.44 -5.65
C GLN A 23 -3.94 -5.46 -4.89
N ALA A 24 -4.48 -6.67 -4.74
CA ALA A 24 -3.76 -7.75 -4.10
C ALA A 24 -2.73 -8.34 -5.06
N SER A 25 -1.61 -8.78 -4.51
CA SER A 25 -0.57 -9.48 -5.27
C SER A 25 -0.22 -10.78 -4.54
N PRO A 26 0.11 -11.86 -5.26
CA PRO A 26 0.44 -13.13 -4.61
C PRO A 26 1.79 -13.14 -3.90
N THR A 27 2.71 -12.23 -4.26
CA THR A 27 4.05 -12.21 -3.67
C THR A 27 4.48 -10.78 -3.35
N SER A 28 5.46 -10.66 -2.44
CA SER A 28 6.04 -9.36 -2.10
C SER A 28 6.79 -8.75 -3.29
N SER A 29 7.56 -9.55 -4.01
CA SER A 29 8.29 -9.07 -5.18
C SER A 29 7.34 -8.64 -6.29
N GLY A 30 6.24 -9.38 -6.48
CA GLY A 30 5.21 -9.02 -7.45
C GLY A 30 4.53 -7.70 -7.10
N ALA A 31 4.25 -7.49 -5.81
CA ALA A 31 3.67 -6.23 -5.35
C ALA A 31 4.61 -5.05 -5.62
N MET A 32 5.90 -5.22 -5.33
CA MET A 32 6.89 -4.17 -5.57
C MET A 32 7.04 -3.84 -7.06
N LYS A 33 7.13 -4.86 -7.90
CA LYS A 33 7.23 -4.65 -9.34
C LYS A 33 6.00 -3.95 -9.91
N ARG A 34 4.83 -4.33 -9.45
CA ARG A 34 3.59 -3.72 -9.89
C ARG A 34 3.49 -2.27 -9.43
N ALA A 35 3.86 -2.01 -8.19
CA ALA A 35 3.86 -0.64 -7.66
C ALA A 35 4.80 0.25 -8.45
N GLU A 36 6.00 -0.23 -8.75
CA GLU A 36 6.97 0.51 -9.55
C GLU A 36 6.43 0.81 -10.96
N ALA A 37 5.84 -0.20 -11.59
CA ALA A 37 5.28 -0.02 -12.93
C ALA A 37 4.11 0.97 -12.92
N MET A 38 3.26 0.91 -11.91
CA MET A 38 2.11 1.82 -11.80
C MET A 38 2.52 3.24 -11.48
N ALA A 39 3.68 3.44 -10.85
CA ALA A 39 4.19 4.77 -10.52
C ALA A 39 4.50 5.60 -11.77
N THR A 40 4.60 4.99 -12.93
CA THR A 40 4.76 5.72 -14.20
C THR A 40 3.48 6.41 -14.63
N ARG A 41 2.33 5.97 -14.11
CA ARG A 41 1.01 6.51 -14.47
C ARG A 41 0.32 7.25 -13.32
N MET A 42 0.68 6.89 -12.09
CA MET A 42 0.05 7.45 -10.90
C MET A 42 1.03 8.40 -10.21
N PRO A 43 0.52 9.39 -9.47
CA PRO A 43 1.40 10.29 -8.71
C PRO A 43 2.29 9.55 -7.74
N GLY A 44 1.78 8.50 -7.10
CA GLY A 44 2.57 7.67 -6.22
C GLY A 44 1.95 6.31 -6.03
N THR A 45 2.76 5.35 -5.63
CA THR A 45 2.33 3.99 -5.30
C THR A 45 3.14 3.45 -4.15
N ALA A 46 2.61 2.44 -3.47
CA ALA A 46 3.33 1.76 -2.41
C ALA A 46 3.00 0.28 -2.44
N ALA A 47 4.01 -0.55 -2.19
CA ALA A 47 3.82 -1.98 -2.00
C ALA A 47 3.75 -2.25 -0.51
N LEU A 48 2.74 -2.98 -0.07
CA LEU A 48 2.44 -3.19 1.35
C LEU A 48 2.38 -4.67 1.69
N GLN A 49 2.78 -4.97 2.91
CA GLN A 49 2.57 -6.29 3.50
C GLN A 49 1.63 -6.11 4.69
N ILE A 50 0.48 -6.74 4.63
CA ILE A 50 -0.53 -6.67 5.69
C ILE A 50 -0.61 -8.03 6.35
N VAL A 51 -0.45 -8.05 7.67
CA VAL A 51 -0.64 -9.26 8.48
C VAL A 51 -1.87 -9.04 9.35
N ALA A 52 -2.83 -9.93 9.24
CA ALA A 52 -4.08 -9.82 9.97
C ALA A 52 -4.47 -11.16 10.58
N ASP A 53 -5.29 -11.10 11.64
CA ASP A 53 -5.88 -12.27 12.26
C ASP A 53 -7.03 -12.75 11.37
N GLU A 54 -6.99 -14.02 10.98
CA GLU A 54 -8.01 -14.59 10.10
C GLU A 54 -9.38 -14.70 10.76
N GLU A 55 -9.42 -14.88 12.07
CA GLU A 55 -10.67 -15.07 12.81
C GLU A 55 -11.37 -13.75 13.11
N THR A 56 -10.62 -12.77 13.57
CA THR A 56 -11.18 -11.48 13.98
C THR A 56 -11.09 -10.39 12.92
N GLY A 57 -10.18 -10.57 11.96
CA GLY A 57 -9.89 -9.55 10.97
C GLY A 57 -9.04 -8.41 11.50
N GLU A 58 -8.55 -8.51 12.75
CA GLU A 58 -7.71 -7.47 13.32
C GLU A 58 -6.38 -7.34 12.61
N LEU A 59 -5.98 -6.10 12.37
CA LEU A 59 -4.69 -5.80 11.79
C LEU A 59 -3.59 -6.02 12.83
N GLU A 60 -2.67 -6.95 12.54
CA GLU A 60 -1.51 -7.20 13.40
C GLU A 60 -0.35 -6.27 13.03
N SER A 61 -0.09 -6.12 11.74
CA SER A 61 0.95 -5.22 11.28
C SER A 61 0.71 -4.81 9.84
N ALA A 62 1.25 -3.65 9.49
CA ALA A 62 1.29 -3.16 8.12
C ALA A 62 2.70 -2.65 7.87
N THR A 63 3.37 -3.21 6.87
CA THR A 63 4.74 -2.86 6.53
C THR A 63 4.78 -2.33 5.10
N ILE A 64 5.49 -1.23 4.91
CA ILE A 64 5.72 -0.69 3.58
C ILE A 64 6.95 -1.38 3.00
N LEU A 65 6.75 -2.15 1.94
CA LEU A 65 7.83 -2.87 1.26
C LEU A 65 8.60 -1.96 0.32
N GLY A 66 7.92 -1.00 -0.27
CA GLY A 66 8.54 -0.02 -1.16
C GLY A 66 7.59 1.11 -1.47
N GLN A 67 8.14 2.29 -1.70
CA GLN A 67 7.38 3.49 -2.07
C GLN A 67 7.96 4.03 -3.36
N TYR A 68 7.09 4.41 -4.28
CA TYR A 68 7.48 4.89 -5.60
C TYR A 68 6.71 6.16 -5.92
N GLY A 69 7.42 7.17 -6.38
CA GLY A 69 6.81 8.46 -6.67
C GLY A 69 6.54 9.25 -5.40
N GLU A 70 5.44 10.01 -5.39
CA GLU A 70 5.08 10.85 -4.25
C GLU A 70 4.20 10.09 -3.27
N VAL A 71 4.67 9.94 -2.04
CA VAL A 71 3.95 9.28 -0.95
C VAL A 71 3.92 10.24 0.24
N PRO A 72 2.74 10.45 0.87
CA PRO A 72 2.67 11.34 2.03
C PRO A 72 3.56 10.88 3.17
N ASP A 73 4.15 11.82 3.90
CA ASP A 73 5.04 11.51 5.02
C ASP A 73 4.36 10.72 6.13
N ASP A 74 3.06 10.93 6.31
CA ASP A 74 2.25 10.26 7.33
C ASP A 74 1.59 8.96 6.84
N PHE A 75 1.98 8.49 5.65
CA PHE A 75 1.35 7.32 5.06
C PHE A 75 1.48 6.06 5.94
N ALA A 76 2.66 5.84 6.50
CA ALA A 76 2.89 4.69 7.37
C ALA A 76 2.00 4.74 8.62
N GLU A 77 1.82 5.93 9.19
CA GLU A 77 0.96 6.11 10.35
C GLU A 77 -0.50 5.88 10.01
N SER A 78 -0.95 6.35 8.86
CA SER A 78 -2.34 6.18 8.43
C SER A 78 -2.69 4.72 8.15
N LEU A 79 -1.71 3.90 7.75
CA LEU A 79 -1.92 2.46 7.56
C LEU A 79 -2.18 1.73 8.88
N GLN A 80 -1.56 2.19 9.96
CA GLN A 80 -1.66 1.55 11.26
C GLN A 80 -2.72 2.16 12.17
N ALA A 81 -3.25 3.29 11.78
CA ALA A 81 -4.34 3.96 12.50
C ALA A 81 -5.67 3.42 11.98
N ALA A 82 -6.05 2.28 12.47
CA ALA A 82 -7.30 1.65 12.05
C ALA A 82 -8.42 1.94 13.04
#